data_04e33bd7921197e48119a0ea2e8c2ddd
#
_entry.id   04e33bd7921197e48119a0ea2e8c2ddd
#
_cell.length_a   1.000
_cell.length_b   1.000
_cell.length_c   1.000
_cell.angle_alpha   90.00
_cell.angle_beta   90.00
_cell.angle_gamma   90.00
#
_symmetry.space_group_name_H-M   'P 1'
#
loop_
_entity.id
_entity.type
_entity.pdbx_description
1 polymer ?
#
loop_
_entity_poly.entity_id
_entity_poly.type
_entity_poly.pdbx_seq_one_letter_code
_entity_poly.pdbx_strand_id
1 'polypeptide(L)'
;FWLGIMAILLFGVTLGWVPTQGYVDIFVDPVEGLRHMLLPAFALGVTSWALIMRQSRSAMLEVLAQDYVRTANAKGLRKRRVIAIHALRNALLPVVTVFGLQTGRIFAGSVVIETLFGIPGMGQFMVQAIFARDFMSVQGAVLVMALAVLTANLITDLVYAWLDPRIRYD
;
A
#
# COMPACT_ATOMS: atom_id res chain seq x y z
N PHE A 1 6.28 10.47 -8.71
CA PHE A 1 5.94 11.72 -9.39
C PHE A 1 6.11 11.59 -10.90
N TRP A 2 7.31 11.30 -11.39
CA TRP A 2 7.60 11.15 -12.82
C TRP A 2 6.73 10.06 -13.48
N LEU A 3 6.58 8.91 -12.85
CA LEU A 3 5.68 7.83 -13.30
C LEU A 3 4.22 8.29 -13.38
N GLY A 4 3.77 9.10 -12.43
CA GLY A 4 2.42 9.66 -12.46
C GLY A 4 2.19 10.54 -13.67
N ILE A 5 3.14 11.44 -13.97
CA ILE A 5 3.08 12.30 -15.16
C ILE A 5 3.09 11.47 -16.44
N MET A 6 3.99 10.49 -16.55
CA MET A 6 4.05 9.61 -17.71
C MET A 6 2.75 8.80 -17.90
N ALA A 7 2.16 8.33 -16.80
CA ALA A 7 0.89 7.62 -16.85
C ALA A 7 -0.26 8.53 -17.33
N ILE A 8 -0.32 9.79 -16.86
CA ILE A 8 -1.27 10.79 -17.35
C ILE A 8 -1.09 11.01 -18.85
N LEU A 9 0.13 11.26 -19.32
CA LEU A 9 0.41 11.50 -20.71
C LEU A 9 0.04 10.30 -21.60
N LEU A 10 0.42 9.09 -21.18
CA LEU A 10 0.19 7.89 -21.98
C LEU A 10 -1.29 7.46 -21.95
N PHE A 11 -1.86 7.25 -20.76
CA PHE A 11 -3.20 6.67 -20.63
C PHE A 11 -4.32 7.71 -20.67
N GLY A 12 -4.07 8.93 -20.22
CA GLY A 12 -5.04 10.00 -20.20
C GLY A 12 -5.06 10.80 -21.48
N VAL A 13 -3.89 11.32 -21.91
CA VAL A 13 -3.82 12.25 -23.06
C VAL A 13 -3.72 11.49 -24.39
N THR A 14 -2.81 10.51 -24.53
CA THR A 14 -2.60 9.86 -25.84
C THR A 14 -3.63 8.78 -26.14
N LEU A 15 -3.97 7.94 -25.16
CA LEU A 15 -4.92 6.83 -25.34
C LEU A 15 -6.37 7.21 -24.99
N GLY A 16 -6.58 8.24 -24.17
CA GLY A 16 -7.92 8.68 -23.76
C GLY A 16 -8.72 7.64 -22.95
N TRP A 17 -8.06 6.66 -22.34
CA TRP A 17 -8.71 5.55 -21.64
C TRP A 17 -9.26 5.94 -20.27
N VAL A 18 -8.56 6.85 -19.60
CA VAL A 18 -8.85 7.27 -18.24
C VAL A 18 -8.74 8.79 -18.10
N PRO A 19 -9.56 9.41 -17.25
CA PRO A 19 -9.47 10.82 -16.99
C PRO A 19 -8.13 11.20 -16.38
N THR A 20 -7.63 12.39 -16.76
CA THR A 20 -6.32 12.90 -16.35
C THR A 20 -6.32 13.56 -14.99
N GLN A 21 -7.44 14.17 -14.62
CA GLN A 21 -7.63 14.94 -13.38
C GLN A 21 -9.07 14.89 -12.92
N GLY A 22 -9.28 15.26 -11.67
CA GLY A 22 -10.60 15.37 -11.06
C GLY A 22 -10.93 14.20 -10.15
N TYR A 23 -12.03 14.35 -9.46
CA TYR A 23 -12.55 13.36 -8.52
C TYR A 23 -14.03 13.17 -8.75
N VAL A 24 -14.46 11.94 -8.83
CA VAL A 24 -15.87 11.55 -8.83
C VAL A 24 -16.10 10.62 -7.65
N ASP A 25 -17.13 10.92 -6.87
CA ASP A 25 -17.46 10.11 -5.70
C ASP A 25 -17.93 8.71 -6.13
N ILE A 26 -17.22 7.68 -5.65
CA ILE A 26 -17.52 6.28 -5.93
C ILE A 26 -18.94 5.90 -5.48
N PHE A 27 -19.48 6.56 -4.46
CA PHE A 27 -20.84 6.29 -3.98
C PHE A 27 -21.93 6.90 -4.88
N VAL A 28 -21.58 7.92 -5.68
CA VAL A 28 -22.51 8.56 -6.65
C VAL A 28 -22.43 7.86 -8.01
N ASP A 29 -21.24 7.70 -8.55
CA ASP A 29 -20.98 6.95 -9.78
C ASP A 29 -19.78 6.01 -9.61
N PRO A 30 -20.04 4.72 -9.32
CA PRO A 30 -18.96 3.75 -9.06
C PRO A 30 -18.03 3.54 -10.25
N VAL A 31 -18.54 3.62 -11.49
CA VAL A 31 -17.75 3.36 -12.70
C VAL A 31 -16.79 4.51 -12.98
N GLU A 32 -17.31 5.73 -13.00
CA GLU A 32 -16.50 6.93 -13.23
C GLU A 32 -15.57 7.21 -12.04
N GLY A 33 -16.02 7.01 -10.80
CA GLY A 33 -15.19 7.11 -9.61
C GLY A 33 -13.99 6.16 -9.67
N LEU A 34 -14.21 4.90 -10.06
CA LEU A 34 -13.13 3.93 -10.22
C LEU A 34 -12.16 4.33 -11.34
N ARG A 35 -12.66 4.84 -12.48
CA ARG A 35 -11.81 5.33 -13.58
C ARG A 35 -10.88 6.46 -13.14
N HIS A 36 -11.39 7.43 -12.36
CA HIS A 36 -10.58 8.53 -11.83
C HIS A 36 -9.52 8.06 -10.81
N MET A 37 -9.79 6.98 -10.08
CA MET A 37 -8.87 6.43 -9.09
C MET A 37 -7.79 5.49 -9.67
N LEU A 38 -7.96 4.94 -10.88
CA LEU A 38 -7.04 3.97 -11.45
C LEU A 38 -5.62 4.50 -11.60
N LEU A 39 -5.43 5.66 -12.24
CA LEU A 39 -4.10 6.24 -12.45
C LEU A 39 -3.41 6.66 -11.14
N PRO A 40 -4.07 7.38 -10.21
CA PRO A 40 -3.51 7.68 -8.90
C PRO A 40 -3.09 6.45 -8.11
N ALA A 41 -3.96 5.45 -8.04
CA ALA A 41 -3.67 4.19 -7.34
C ALA A 41 -2.50 3.41 -7.96
N PHE A 42 -2.44 3.36 -9.29
CA PHE A 42 -1.32 2.76 -10.01
C PHE A 42 -0.01 3.50 -9.73
N ALA A 43 -0.01 4.83 -9.81
CA ALA A 43 1.17 5.66 -9.59
C ALA A 43 1.74 5.51 -8.16
N LEU A 44 0.86 5.46 -7.14
CA LEU A 44 1.25 5.18 -5.76
C LEU A 44 1.72 3.74 -5.56
N GLY A 45 1.01 2.79 -6.17
CA GLY A 45 1.23 1.36 -5.94
C GLY A 45 2.51 0.81 -6.56
N VAL A 46 2.89 1.25 -7.75
CA VAL A 46 3.97 0.66 -8.55
C VAL A 46 5.31 0.60 -7.78
N THR A 47 5.66 1.66 -7.07
CA THR A 47 6.91 1.70 -6.30
C THR A 47 6.90 0.74 -5.11
N SER A 48 5.78 0.62 -4.44
CA SER A 48 5.58 -0.28 -3.30
C SER A 48 5.47 -1.74 -3.74
N TRP A 49 4.81 -2.01 -4.88
CA TRP A 49 4.64 -3.37 -5.41
C TRP A 49 5.97 -4.05 -5.73
N ALA A 50 6.90 -3.33 -6.35
CA ALA A 50 8.20 -3.88 -6.68
C ALA A 50 9.00 -4.34 -5.46
N LEU A 51 8.88 -3.61 -4.36
CA LEU A 51 9.53 -3.96 -3.10
C LEU A 51 8.84 -5.15 -2.41
N ILE A 52 7.52 -5.08 -2.27
CA ILE A 52 6.72 -6.13 -1.64
C ILE A 52 6.86 -7.45 -2.41
N MET A 53 6.83 -7.40 -3.75
CA MET A 53 6.99 -8.58 -4.60
C MET A 53 8.36 -9.24 -4.42
N ARG A 54 9.45 -8.46 -4.39
CA ARG A 54 10.80 -9.00 -4.14
C ARG A 54 10.91 -9.61 -2.77
N GLN A 55 10.40 -8.93 -1.74
CA GLN A 55 10.42 -9.42 -0.37
C GLN A 55 9.59 -10.70 -0.21
N SER A 56 8.39 -10.73 -0.79
CA SER A 56 7.53 -11.92 -0.75
C SER A 56 8.19 -13.11 -1.43
N ARG A 57 8.85 -12.90 -2.58
CA ARG A 57 9.57 -13.96 -3.27
C ARG A 57 10.74 -14.48 -2.44
N SER A 58 11.56 -13.59 -1.88
CA SER A 58 12.72 -13.96 -1.05
C SER A 58 12.28 -14.74 0.17
N ALA A 59 11.31 -14.22 0.93
CA ALA A 59 10.77 -14.87 2.11
C ALA A 59 10.16 -16.26 1.79
N MET A 60 9.44 -16.38 0.68
CA MET A 60 8.86 -17.65 0.26
C MET A 60 9.94 -18.68 -0.11
N LEU A 61 10.99 -18.28 -0.82
CA LEU A 61 12.10 -19.18 -1.19
C LEU A 61 12.85 -19.66 0.06
N GLU A 62 13.11 -18.78 1.01
CA GLU A 62 13.75 -19.10 2.27
C GLU A 62 12.93 -20.12 3.08
N VAL A 63 11.64 -19.88 3.21
CA VAL A 63 10.73 -20.78 3.93
C VAL A 63 10.61 -22.14 3.25
N LEU A 64 10.56 -22.18 1.92
CA LEU A 64 10.48 -23.45 1.16
C LEU A 64 11.75 -24.29 1.28
N ALA A 65 12.89 -23.70 1.62
CA ALA A 65 14.16 -24.41 1.86
C ALA A 65 14.25 -25.04 3.26
N GLN A 66 13.34 -24.72 4.18
CA GLN A 66 13.36 -25.20 5.57
C GLN A 66 13.05 -26.71 5.69
N ASP A 67 13.64 -27.36 6.70
CA ASP A 67 13.54 -28.81 6.89
C ASP A 67 12.12 -29.30 7.19
N TYR A 68 11.28 -28.48 7.86
CA TYR A 68 9.89 -28.86 8.09
C TYR A 68 9.07 -28.94 6.80
N VAL A 69 9.41 -28.13 5.79
CA VAL A 69 8.78 -28.20 4.46
C VAL A 69 9.23 -29.46 3.73
N ARG A 70 10.51 -29.82 3.83
CA ARG A 70 11.04 -31.09 3.29
C ARG A 70 10.34 -32.28 3.92
N THR A 71 10.18 -32.26 5.24
CA THR A 71 9.47 -33.31 5.99
C THR A 71 8.01 -33.43 5.56
N ALA A 72 7.31 -32.30 5.37
CA ALA A 72 5.93 -32.29 4.90
C ALA A 72 5.80 -32.90 3.49
N ASN A 73 6.74 -32.60 2.60
CA ASN A 73 6.80 -33.19 1.25
C ASN A 73 7.12 -34.70 1.32
N ALA A 74 8.02 -35.14 2.20
CA ALA A 74 8.38 -36.55 2.37
C ALA A 74 7.18 -37.38 2.92
N LYS A 75 6.28 -36.76 3.70
CA LYS A 75 5.01 -37.37 4.13
C LYS A 75 3.95 -37.48 3.03
N GLY A 76 4.27 -37.10 1.79
CA GLY A 76 3.34 -37.21 0.64
C GLY A 76 2.23 -36.15 0.61
N LEU A 77 2.35 -35.06 1.39
CA LEU A 77 1.37 -33.98 1.34
C LEU A 77 1.37 -33.29 -0.03
N ARG A 78 0.16 -32.95 -0.52
CA ARG A 78 0.03 -32.22 -1.79
C ARG A 78 0.78 -30.88 -1.73
N LYS A 79 1.60 -30.57 -2.72
CA LYS A 79 2.43 -29.37 -2.79
C LYS A 79 1.65 -28.06 -2.52
N ARG A 80 0.40 -27.96 -3.04
CA ARG A 80 -0.48 -26.82 -2.77
C ARG A 80 -0.80 -26.65 -1.28
N ARG A 81 -1.02 -27.76 -0.55
CA ARG A 81 -1.31 -27.74 0.88
C ARG A 81 -0.09 -27.38 1.69
N VAL A 82 1.08 -27.87 1.32
CA VAL A 82 2.36 -27.51 1.95
C VAL A 82 2.61 -26.01 1.81
N ILE A 83 2.43 -25.45 0.60
CA ILE A 83 2.62 -24.02 0.34
C ILE A 83 1.61 -23.18 1.13
N ALA A 84 0.31 -23.47 1.03
CA ALA A 84 -0.74 -22.62 1.59
C ALA A 84 -0.79 -22.64 3.13
N ILE A 85 -0.55 -23.80 3.76
CA ILE A 85 -0.71 -23.96 5.21
C ILE A 85 0.61 -23.81 5.94
N HIS A 86 1.68 -24.41 5.42
CA HIS A 86 2.96 -24.47 6.12
C HIS A 86 3.95 -23.38 5.71
N ALA A 87 4.00 -23.03 4.43
CA ALA A 87 4.98 -22.07 3.95
C ALA A 87 4.46 -20.62 3.97
N LEU A 88 3.25 -20.37 3.48
CA LEU A 88 2.71 -19.02 3.28
C LEU A 88 2.62 -18.22 4.59
N ARG A 89 2.14 -18.85 5.67
CA ARG A 89 2.00 -18.19 6.96
C ARG A 89 3.34 -17.64 7.48
N ASN A 90 4.38 -18.44 7.40
CA ASN A 90 5.72 -18.04 7.86
C ASN A 90 6.39 -17.05 6.88
N ALA A 91 6.15 -17.19 5.58
CA ALA A 91 6.65 -16.28 4.58
C ALA A 91 5.97 -14.89 4.61
N LEU A 92 4.75 -14.79 5.13
CA LEU A 92 4.04 -13.52 5.26
C LEU A 92 4.59 -12.63 6.38
N LEU A 93 5.23 -13.17 7.42
CA LEU A 93 5.75 -12.38 8.55
C LEU A 93 6.66 -11.23 8.09
N PRO A 94 7.76 -11.47 7.35
CA PRO A 94 8.61 -10.36 6.88
C PRO A 94 7.90 -9.46 5.84
N VAL A 95 6.90 -9.98 5.12
CA VAL A 95 6.13 -9.18 4.16
C VAL A 95 5.22 -8.17 4.87
N VAL A 96 4.55 -8.58 5.95
CA VAL A 96 3.70 -7.68 6.76
C VAL A 96 4.53 -6.57 7.40
N THR A 97 5.73 -6.89 7.88
CA THR A 97 6.66 -5.87 8.42
C THR A 97 7.01 -4.83 7.36
N VAL A 98 7.39 -5.28 6.15
CA VAL A 98 7.70 -4.37 5.04
C VAL A 98 6.47 -3.56 4.62
N PHE A 99 5.29 -4.16 4.62
CA PHE A 99 4.05 -3.47 4.32
C PHE A 99 3.75 -2.35 5.32
N GLY A 100 3.93 -2.60 6.62
CA GLY A 100 3.81 -1.57 7.67
C GLY A 100 4.75 -0.39 7.45
N LEU A 101 6.03 -0.66 7.18
CA LEU A 101 7.02 0.38 6.88
C LEU A 101 6.68 1.18 5.61
N GLN A 102 6.03 0.55 4.61
CA GLN A 102 5.62 1.24 3.38
C GLN A 102 4.39 2.14 3.59
N THR A 103 3.58 1.89 4.60
CA THR A 103 2.36 2.67 4.85
C THR A 103 2.69 4.16 5.03
N GLY A 104 3.69 4.49 5.87
CA GLY A 104 4.12 5.88 6.05
C GLY A 104 4.61 6.54 4.75
N ARG A 105 5.28 5.79 3.87
CA ARG A 105 5.73 6.28 2.55
C ARG A 105 4.58 6.52 1.60
N ILE A 106 3.54 5.68 1.64
CA ILE A 106 2.33 5.85 0.84
C ILE A 106 1.61 7.13 1.26
N PHE A 107 1.45 7.40 2.55
CA PHE A 107 0.87 8.65 3.04
C PHE A 107 1.68 9.88 2.61
N ALA A 108 3.01 9.83 2.69
CA ALA A 108 3.84 10.93 2.21
C ALA A 108 3.74 11.12 0.69
N GLY A 109 3.66 10.03 -0.07
CA GLY A 109 3.49 10.04 -1.53
C GLY A 109 2.10 10.50 -1.97
N SER A 110 1.05 10.23 -1.16
CA SER A 110 -0.31 10.61 -1.49
C SER A 110 -0.49 12.12 -1.65
N VAL A 111 0.22 12.94 -0.85
CA VAL A 111 0.20 14.39 -0.95
C VAL A 111 0.52 14.88 -2.37
N VAL A 112 1.57 14.30 -2.96
CA VAL A 112 2.02 14.65 -4.32
C VAL A 112 1.01 14.16 -5.36
N ILE A 113 0.50 12.95 -5.19
CA ILE A 113 -0.47 12.35 -6.12
C ILE A 113 -1.83 13.08 -6.05
N GLU A 114 -2.32 13.40 -4.86
CA GLU A 114 -3.54 14.18 -4.68
C GLU A 114 -3.44 15.54 -5.38
N THR A 115 -2.31 16.21 -5.23
CA THR A 115 -2.07 17.52 -5.89
C THR A 115 -1.96 17.37 -7.40
N LEU A 116 -1.28 16.32 -7.90
CA LEU A 116 -1.09 16.09 -9.33
C LEU A 116 -2.39 15.75 -10.05
N PHE A 117 -3.23 14.92 -9.43
CA PHE A 117 -4.49 14.45 -10.02
C PHE A 117 -5.70 15.31 -9.63
N GLY A 118 -5.53 16.32 -8.78
CA GLY A 118 -6.62 17.19 -8.32
C GLY A 118 -7.65 16.46 -7.45
N ILE A 119 -7.20 15.49 -6.65
CA ILE A 119 -8.06 14.72 -5.74
C ILE A 119 -8.22 15.50 -4.43
N PRO A 120 -9.46 15.80 -3.98
CA PRO A 120 -9.69 16.52 -2.73
C PRO A 120 -9.40 15.63 -1.51
N GLY A 121 -8.13 15.52 -1.16
CA GLY A 121 -7.63 14.75 -0.01
C GLY A 121 -6.90 15.62 1.00
N MET A 122 -6.44 14.98 2.11
CA MET A 122 -5.72 15.68 3.19
C MET A 122 -4.39 16.27 2.74
N GLY A 123 -3.71 15.63 1.79
CA GLY A 123 -2.46 16.14 1.23
C GLY A 123 -2.69 17.40 0.41
N GLN A 124 -3.69 17.41 -0.46
CA GLN A 124 -4.06 18.60 -1.23
C GLN A 124 -4.51 19.73 -0.30
N PHE A 125 -5.33 19.44 0.71
CA PHE A 125 -5.75 20.42 1.72
C PHE A 125 -4.55 21.04 2.43
N MET A 126 -3.57 20.23 2.86
CA MET A 126 -2.36 20.71 3.51
C MET A 126 -1.54 21.64 2.59
N VAL A 127 -1.38 21.28 1.32
CA VAL A 127 -0.67 22.11 0.34
C VAL A 127 -1.37 23.46 0.14
N GLN A 128 -2.69 23.46 0.03
CA GLN A 128 -3.49 24.69 -0.09
C GLN A 128 -3.37 25.58 1.16
N ALA A 129 -3.42 24.98 2.37
CA ALA A 129 -3.25 25.70 3.63
C ALA A 129 -1.85 26.33 3.75
N ILE A 130 -0.79 25.66 3.26
CA ILE A 130 0.58 26.20 3.22
C ILE A 130 0.61 27.44 2.33
N PHE A 131 0.05 27.39 1.12
CA PHE A 131 0.02 28.54 0.21
C PHE A 131 -0.83 29.69 0.75
N ALA A 132 -1.91 29.39 1.47
CA ALA A 132 -2.74 30.36 2.17
C ALA A 132 -2.08 30.92 3.45
N ARG A 133 -0.93 30.38 3.88
CA ARG A 133 -0.24 30.72 5.14
C ARG A 133 -1.11 30.49 6.38
N ASP A 134 -2.04 29.55 6.30
CA ASP A 134 -2.92 29.17 7.41
C ASP A 134 -2.25 28.08 8.26
N PHE A 135 -1.47 28.54 9.25
CA PHE A 135 -0.73 27.64 10.13
C PHE A 135 -1.63 26.73 10.98
N MET A 136 -2.83 27.18 11.34
CA MET A 136 -3.76 26.37 12.12
C MET A 136 -4.26 25.17 11.31
N SER A 137 -4.66 25.40 10.07
CA SER A 137 -5.08 24.33 9.16
C SER A 137 -3.94 23.37 8.84
N VAL A 138 -2.70 23.86 8.65
CA VAL A 138 -1.51 23.01 8.43
C VAL A 138 -1.27 22.11 9.65
N GLN A 139 -1.30 22.66 10.87
CA GLN A 139 -1.11 21.88 12.10
C GLN A 139 -2.20 20.82 12.26
N GLY A 140 -3.45 21.17 11.99
CA GLY A 140 -4.58 20.24 12.03
C GLY A 140 -4.41 19.09 11.03
N ALA A 141 -4.03 19.40 9.78
CA ALA A 141 -3.80 18.40 8.75
C ALA A 141 -2.65 17.46 9.11
N VAL A 142 -1.52 18.00 9.61
CA VAL A 142 -0.37 17.20 10.05
C VAL A 142 -0.76 16.27 11.19
N LEU A 143 -1.54 16.76 12.17
CA LEU A 143 -2.01 15.94 13.29
C LEU A 143 -2.89 14.77 12.81
N VAL A 144 -3.85 15.04 11.92
CA VAL A 144 -4.73 13.99 11.37
C VAL A 144 -3.93 12.97 10.57
N MET A 145 -3.00 13.40 9.72
CA MET A 145 -2.13 12.50 8.96
C MET A 145 -1.22 11.67 9.88
N ALA A 146 -0.65 12.27 10.92
CA ALA A 146 0.16 11.55 11.89
C ALA A 146 -0.66 10.48 12.64
N LEU A 147 -1.88 10.80 13.07
CA LEU A 147 -2.79 9.86 13.70
C LEU A 147 -3.17 8.72 12.74
N ALA A 148 -3.41 9.01 11.46
CA ALA A 148 -3.70 8.00 10.45
C ALA A 148 -2.53 7.03 10.26
N VAL A 149 -1.29 7.54 10.18
CA VAL A 149 -0.07 6.71 10.07
C VAL A 149 0.12 5.87 11.33
N LEU A 150 -0.03 6.44 12.52
CA LEU A 150 0.08 5.71 13.79
C LEU A 150 -0.97 4.60 13.88
N THR A 151 -2.21 4.89 13.49
CA THR A 151 -3.29 3.89 13.48
C THR A 151 -2.99 2.76 12.49
N ALA A 152 -2.50 3.09 11.31
CA ALA A 152 -2.12 2.08 10.30
C ALA A 152 -0.94 1.20 10.78
N ASN A 153 0.05 1.80 11.45
CA ASN A 153 1.15 1.04 12.06
C ASN A 153 0.63 0.12 13.18
N LEU A 154 -0.23 0.64 14.06
CA LEU A 154 -0.85 -0.17 15.12
C LEU A 154 -1.63 -1.37 14.54
N ILE A 155 -2.41 -1.15 13.47
CA ILE A 155 -3.11 -2.25 12.77
C ILE A 155 -2.11 -3.27 12.23
N THR A 156 -1.00 -2.81 11.65
CA THR A 156 0.06 -3.69 11.13
C THR A 156 0.68 -4.52 12.24
N ASP A 157 0.95 -3.93 13.40
CA ASP A 157 1.51 -4.62 14.57
C ASP A 157 0.52 -5.66 15.14
N LEU A 158 -0.78 -5.33 15.17
CA LEU A 158 -1.83 -6.29 15.56
C LEU A 158 -1.94 -7.47 14.58
N VAL A 159 -1.86 -7.20 13.28
CA VAL A 159 -1.84 -8.25 12.23
C VAL A 159 -0.59 -9.12 12.41
N TYR A 160 0.56 -8.51 12.69
CA TYR A 160 1.79 -9.24 12.95
C TYR A 160 1.67 -10.14 14.18
N ALA A 161 1.16 -9.63 15.30
CA ALA A 161 0.92 -10.41 16.51
C ALA A 161 -0.07 -11.58 16.30
N TRP A 162 -1.07 -11.38 15.43
CA TRP A 162 -2.00 -12.44 15.06
C TRP A 162 -1.37 -13.53 14.18
N LEU A 163 -0.45 -13.16 13.30
CA LEU A 163 0.27 -14.09 12.42
C LEU A 163 1.33 -14.89 13.17
N ASP A 164 2.02 -14.26 14.15
CA ASP A 164 3.05 -14.92 14.96
C ASP A 164 2.63 -15.06 16.44
N PRO A 165 1.95 -16.16 16.82
CA PRO A 165 1.52 -16.40 18.19
C PRO A 165 2.68 -16.68 19.17
N ARG A 166 3.93 -16.68 18.70
CA ARG A 166 5.12 -16.91 19.55
C ARG A 166 5.57 -15.64 20.26
N ILE A 167 5.11 -14.46 19.83
CA ILE A 167 5.37 -13.21 20.51
C ILE A 167 4.42 -13.15 21.72
N ARG A 168 4.88 -13.66 22.87
CA ARG A 168 4.29 -13.35 24.16
C ARG A 168 5.03 -12.13 24.68
N TYR A 169 4.30 -11.06 24.93
CA TYR A 169 4.79 -9.95 25.72
C TYR A 169 4.88 -10.46 27.17
N ASP A 170 6.12 -10.73 27.65
CA ASP A 170 6.39 -10.87 29.09
C ASP A 170 6.40 -9.50 29.72
#